data_6b5ce860cd7eb758c8d70aa6de1cba19
#
_entry.id   6b5ce860cd7eb758c8d70aa6de1cba19
#
_cell.length_a   1.000
_cell.length_b   1.000
_cell.length_c   1.000
_cell.angle_alpha   90.00
_cell.angle_beta   90.00
_cell.angle_gamma   90.00
#
_symmetry.space_group_name_H-M   'P 1'
#
loop_
_entity.id
_entity.type
_entity.pdbx_description
1 polymer ?
#
loop_
_entity_poly.entity_id
_entity_poly.type
_entity_poly.pdbx_seq_one_letter_code
_entity_poly.pdbx_strand_id
1 'polypeptide(L)'
;MRKGKSSMSSEQVIDRLKQNGCRITKQRKLIVDVIMGNDHSSCKDIYYKVMAKDNSVGMATVYRMIRVLEDIGVINRIDMIEINSENCE
;
A
#
# COMPACT_ATOMS: atom_id res chain seq x y z
N MET A 1 14.00 12.95 13.01
CA MET A 1 13.50 13.15 12.80
C MET A 1 12.54 13.03 12.48
N ARG A 2 12.07 13.28 12.63
CA ARG A 2 11.14 13.17 12.40
C ARG A 2 10.75 13.41 11.41
N LYS A 3 10.61 13.15 10.98
CA LYS A 3 10.23 13.32 9.99
C LYS A 3 9.12 13.96 9.85
N GLY A 4 8.72 14.61 10.04
CA GLY A 4 7.62 15.35 9.96
C GLY A 4 6.55 14.83 9.13
N LYS A 5 6.78 13.78 8.55
CA LYS A 5 5.77 13.21 7.71
C LYS A 5 4.70 12.62 8.54
N SER A 6 3.50 12.87 8.16
CA SER A 6 2.38 12.31 8.87
C SER A 6 1.85 11.04 8.22
N SER A 7 2.49 10.55 7.20
CA SER A 7 2.07 9.32 6.56
C SER A 7 2.28 8.13 7.48
N MET A 8 1.43 7.14 7.36
CA MET A 8 1.57 5.92 8.13
C MET A 8 2.76 5.13 7.66
N SER A 9 3.41 4.45 8.59
CA SER A 9 4.46 3.51 8.22
C SER A 9 3.83 2.23 7.71
N SER A 10 4.64 1.41 7.04
CA SER A 10 4.16 0.12 6.55
C SER A 10 3.65 -0.75 7.70
N GLU A 11 4.31 -0.70 8.85
CA GLU A 11 3.88 -1.50 9.98
C GLU A 11 2.51 -1.07 10.50
N GLN A 12 2.26 0.22 10.52
CA GLN A 12 0.95 0.71 10.92
C GLN A 12 -0.13 0.27 9.96
N VAL A 13 0.18 0.29 8.67
CA VAL A 13 -0.76 -0.17 7.66
C VAL A 13 -1.04 -1.66 7.83
N ILE A 14 -0.01 -2.44 8.07
CA ILE A 14 -0.16 -3.88 8.29
C ILE A 14 -1.07 -4.14 9.48
N ASP A 15 -0.85 -3.41 10.57
CA ASP A 15 -1.69 -3.56 11.76
C ASP A 15 -3.14 -3.25 11.45
N ARG A 16 -3.37 -2.17 10.70
CA ARG A 16 -4.73 -1.80 10.34
C ARG A 16 -5.39 -2.87 9.48
N LEU A 17 -4.63 -3.46 8.56
CA LEU A 17 -5.15 -4.53 7.74
C LEU A 17 -5.55 -5.73 8.59
N LYS A 18 -4.73 -6.07 9.58
CA LYS A 18 -5.07 -7.17 10.48
C LYS A 18 -6.33 -6.86 11.27
N GLN A 19 -6.48 -5.64 11.71
CA GLN A 19 -7.68 -5.24 12.46
C GLN A 19 -8.94 -5.35 11.59
N ASN A 20 -8.79 -5.25 10.29
CA ASN A 20 -9.90 -5.39 9.36
C ASN A 20 -10.06 -6.82 8.85
N GLY A 21 -9.39 -7.78 9.48
CA GLY A 21 -9.55 -9.17 9.12
C GLY A 21 -8.72 -9.62 7.94
N CYS A 22 -7.80 -8.81 7.48
CA CYS A 22 -6.99 -9.16 6.33
C CYS A 22 -5.80 -10.00 6.77
N ARG A 23 -5.60 -11.11 6.08
CA ARG A 23 -4.49 -11.99 6.37
C ARG A 23 -3.22 -11.43 5.75
N ILE A 24 -2.15 -11.32 6.52
CA ILE A 24 -0.91 -10.78 6.03
C ILE A 24 0.01 -11.92 5.61
N THR A 25 0.42 -11.89 4.35
CA THR A 25 1.38 -12.83 3.82
C THR A 25 2.62 -12.06 3.39
N LYS A 26 3.68 -12.79 3.06
CA LYS A 26 4.89 -12.15 2.55
C LYS A 26 4.61 -11.30 1.33
N GLN A 27 3.79 -11.82 0.43
CA GLN A 27 3.47 -11.08 -0.79
C GLN A 27 2.69 -9.80 -0.47
N ARG A 28 1.74 -9.90 0.43
CA ARG A 28 0.95 -8.73 0.77
C ARG A 28 1.79 -7.68 1.48
N LYS A 29 2.68 -8.12 2.36
CA LYS A 29 3.57 -7.19 3.03
C LYS A 29 4.47 -6.48 2.01
N LEU A 30 4.98 -7.22 1.05
CA LEU A 30 5.79 -6.63 0.00
C LEU A 30 5.02 -5.58 -0.78
N ILE A 31 3.78 -5.88 -1.13
CA ILE A 31 2.96 -4.93 -1.87
C ILE A 31 2.73 -3.66 -1.05
N VAL A 32 2.43 -3.81 0.23
CA VAL A 32 2.24 -2.66 1.11
C VAL A 32 3.52 -1.82 1.16
N ASP A 33 4.66 -2.46 1.31
CA ASP A 33 5.93 -1.74 1.38
C ASP A 33 6.18 -0.95 0.10
N VAL A 34 5.89 -1.54 -1.05
CA VAL A 34 6.08 -0.84 -2.32
C VAL A 34 5.12 0.34 -2.43
N ILE A 35 3.86 0.14 -2.06
CA ILE A 35 2.87 1.21 -2.15
C ILE A 35 3.26 2.36 -1.23
N MET A 36 3.64 2.06 0.00
CA MET A 36 3.94 3.11 0.96
C MET A 36 5.23 3.85 0.63
N GLY A 37 6.06 3.28 -0.20
CA GLY A 37 7.29 3.94 -0.61
C GLY A 37 7.18 4.68 -1.93
N ASN A 38 6.02 4.67 -2.58
CA ASN A 38 5.88 5.20 -3.93
C ASN A 38 4.61 6.03 -4.08
N ASP A 39 4.62 7.19 -3.46
CA ASP A 39 3.51 8.12 -3.56
C ASP A 39 3.38 8.61 -5.01
N HIS A 40 2.15 8.82 -5.45
CA HIS A 40 1.83 9.34 -6.78
C HIS A 40 2.22 8.39 -7.93
N SER A 41 2.30 7.10 -7.64
CA SER A 41 2.53 6.10 -8.68
C SER A 41 1.22 5.54 -9.18
N SER A 42 1.18 5.14 -10.44
CA SER A 42 0.01 4.46 -10.97
C SER A 42 -0.03 3.03 -10.45
N CYS A 43 -1.20 2.41 -10.58
CA CYS A 43 -1.32 1.01 -10.18
C CYS A 43 -0.38 0.13 -11.00
N LYS A 44 -0.21 0.44 -12.26
CA LYS A 44 0.68 -0.32 -13.12
C LYS A 44 2.14 -0.17 -12.64
N ASP A 45 2.54 1.02 -12.25
CA ASP A 45 3.88 1.24 -11.73
C ASP A 45 4.10 0.42 -10.47
N ILE A 46 3.12 0.39 -9.59
CA ILE A 46 3.21 -0.40 -8.37
C ILE A 46 3.40 -1.88 -8.73
N TYR A 47 2.60 -2.36 -9.68
CA TYR A 47 2.72 -3.75 -10.10
C TYR A 47 4.12 -4.06 -10.62
N TYR A 48 4.67 -3.19 -11.46
CA TYR A 48 6.01 -3.44 -12.01
C TYR A 48 7.07 -3.42 -10.92
N LYS A 49 6.94 -2.54 -9.94
CA LYS A 49 7.89 -2.49 -8.84
C LYS A 49 7.81 -3.73 -7.96
N VAL A 50 6.60 -4.20 -7.72
CA VAL A 50 6.41 -5.44 -6.95
C VAL A 50 6.99 -6.61 -7.71
N MET A 51 6.71 -6.69 -9.01
CA MET A 51 7.19 -7.78 -9.84
C MET A 51 8.71 -7.82 -9.90
N ALA A 52 9.34 -6.66 -9.86
CA ALA A 52 10.81 -6.60 -9.85
C ALA A 52 11.40 -7.20 -8.59
N LYS A 53 10.64 -7.21 -7.51
CA LYS A 53 11.09 -7.79 -6.26
C LYS A 53 10.66 -9.25 -6.11
N ASP A 54 9.49 -9.59 -6.63
CA ASP A 54 8.96 -10.95 -6.53
C ASP A 54 8.04 -11.16 -7.72
N ASN A 55 8.54 -11.81 -8.75
CA ASN A 55 7.79 -11.97 -9.98
C ASN A 55 6.73 -13.04 -9.91
N SER A 56 6.57 -13.67 -8.75
CA SER A 56 5.48 -14.62 -8.57
C SER A 56 4.17 -13.93 -8.18
N VAL A 57 4.21 -12.63 -7.90
CA VAL A 57 3.01 -11.91 -7.52
C VAL A 57 2.26 -11.50 -8.77
N GLY A 58 0.98 -11.88 -8.85
CA GLY A 58 0.17 -11.55 -10.00
C GLY A 58 -0.45 -10.17 -9.89
N MET A 59 -0.84 -9.64 -11.04
CA MET A 59 -1.45 -8.31 -11.11
C MET A 59 -2.74 -8.26 -10.28
N ALA A 60 -3.53 -9.33 -10.30
CA ALA A 60 -4.77 -9.34 -9.55
C ALA A 60 -4.52 -9.18 -8.05
N THR A 61 -3.45 -9.79 -7.56
CA THR A 61 -3.12 -9.68 -6.14
C THR A 61 -2.73 -8.24 -5.79
N VAL A 62 -1.94 -7.61 -6.66
CA VAL A 62 -1.54 -6.22 -6.44
C VAL A 62 -2.76 -5.31 -6.43
N TYR A 63 -3.62 -5.44 -7.42
CA TYR A 63 -4.79 -4.58 -7.52
C TYR A 63 -5.76 -4.80 -6.36
N ARG A 64 -5.88 -6.06 -5.91
CA ARG A 64 -6.73 -6.36 -4.76
C ARG A 64 -6.21 -5.65 -3.51
N MET A 65 -4.90 -5.66 -3.30
CA MET A 65 -4.33 -4.97 -2.15
C MET A 65 -4.50 -3.46 -2.25
N ILE A 66 -4.33 -2.91 -3.45
CA ILE A 66 -4.55 -1.49 -3.64
C ILE A 66 -5.99 -1.13 -3.26
N ARG A 67 -6.94 -1.94 -3.68
CA ARG A 67 -8.33 -1.68 -3.36
C ARG A 67 -8.61 -1.78 -1.86
N VAL A 68 -8.02 -2.76 -1.20
CA VAL A 68 -8.19 -2.91 0.24
C VAL A 68 -7.64 -1.67 0.96
N LEU A 69 -6.46 -1.19 0.55
CA LEU A 69 -5.88 -0.02 1.17
C LEU A 69 -6.72 1.23 0.91
N GLU A 70 -7.34 1.31 -0.25
CA GLU A 70 -8.25 2.40 -0.55
C GLU A 70 -9.47 2.33 0.34
N ASP A 71 -10.01 1.14 0.53
CA ASP A 71 -11.21 0.94 1.33
C ASP A 71 -11.00 1.31 2.79
N ILE A 72 -9.81 1.07 3.32
CA ILE A 72 -9.53 1.41 4.72
C ILE A 72 -8.96 2.81 4.87
N GLY A 73 -8.88 3.56 3.78
CA GLY A 73 -8.52 4.96 3.85
C GLY A 73 -7.04 5.27 3.88
N VAL A 74 -6.19 4.30 3.61
CA VAL A 74 -4.75 4.51 3.62
C VAL A 74 -4.29 5.25 2.37
N ILE A 75 -4.93 5.00 1.24
CA ILE A 75 -4.56 5.63 -0.01
C ILE A 75 -5.79 6.16 -0.71
N ASN A 76 -5.58 7.11 -1.59
CA ASN A 76 -6.58 7.56 -2.54
C ASN A 76 -6.14 7.14 -3.92
N ARG A 77 -7.07 6.67 -4.73
CA ARG A 77 -6.75 6.23 -6.06
C ARG A 77 -7.73 6.86 -7.05
N ILE A 78 -7.27 7.83 -7.78
CA ILE A 78 -8.02 8.41 -8.87
C ILE A 78 -7.30 8.03 -10.16
N ASP A 79 -6.31 8.80 -10.54
CA ASP A 79 -5.44 8.43 -11.64
C ASP A 79 -4.16 7.82 -11.13
N MET A 80 -3.76 8.24 -9.94
CA MET A 80 -2.54 7.78 -9.31
C MET A 80 -2.84 7.45 -7.86
N ILE A 81 -1.99 6.63 -7.28
CA ILE A 81 -2.09 6.30 -5.87
C ILE A 81 -1.53 7.46 -5.06
N GLU A 82 -2.32 7.95 -4.13
CA GLU A 82 -1.89 9.00 -3.21
C GLU A 82 -2.00 8.47 -1.80
N ILE A 83 -0.94 8.61 -1.05
CA ILE A 83 -0.92 8.15 0.33
C ILE A 83 -1.51 9.22 1.21
N ASN A 84 -2.53 8.85 1.97
CA ASN A 84 -3.21 9.81 2.85
C ASN A 84 -2.32 10.12 4.04
N SER A 85 -2.37 11.38 4.44
CA SER A 85 -1.73 11.78 5.67
C SER A 85 -2.46 11.19 6.83
N GLU A 86 -1.71 10.81 7.84
CA GLU A 86 -2.29 10.18 8.97
C GLU A 86 -3.13 11.11 9.79
N ASN A 87 -2.78 12.36 9.84
CA ASN A 87 -3.50 13.29 10.67
C ASN A 87 -4.71 13.82 10.03
N CYS A 88 -5.03 13.34 8.97
CA CYS A 88 -6.19 13.81 8.40
C CYS A 88 -7.32 13.53 9.25
N GLU A 89 -7.32 13.63 9.97
CA GLU A 89 -8.14 13.29 10.78
C GLU A 89 -8.55 13.75 10.98
#